data_707c3bb8d1a972d86a4a51d040d5e0cd
#
_entry.id   707c3bb8d1a972d86a4a51d040d5e0cd
#
_cell.length_a   1.000
_cell.length_b   1.000
_cell.length_c   1.000
_cell.angle_alpha   90.00
_cell.angle_beta   90.00
_cell.angle_gamma   90.00
#
_symmetry.space_group_name_H-M   'P 1'
#
loop_
_entity.id
_entity.type
_entity.pdbx_description
1 polymer ?
#
loop_
_entity_poly.entity_id
_entity_poly.type
_entity_poly.pdbx_seq_one_letter_code
_entity_poly.pdbx_strand_id
1 'polypeptide(L)'
;MPNLTDCFHAIHRWLDINGLSLNPDKTEAIVIGTSARQRVEEPITTIDIGTVSIPVSHSVKSLGVTIDDTLSFNQHVSSVCKSSSFHLRALRHIRKWISEDTAKSIATAAVAGRLDYCNSVLYGSSVTNIQKLQRVQNSFARAVTRSRRSEHITPVLAKMHWLPIQYRIQFKLALLTFKVMTTQTPDYLTELVRRYEPSRQLRSCGRNLLEQNRVKLQFTNCAFRHSAPIVWNSLPQTVISDLTVSLHTFKSRLKTELYSRAFRQ
;
A
#
# COMPACT_ATOMS: atom_id res chain seq x y z
N MET A 1 4.39 -20.32 -23.95
CA MET A 1 4.22 -18.91 -23.53
C MET A 1 4.48 -17.93 -24.68
N PRO A 2 3.80 -18.06 -25.81
CA PRO A 2 4.06 -17.21 -26.98
C PRO A 2 3.87 -15.72 -26.69
N ASN A 3 2.83 -15.35 -25.95
CA ASN A 3 2.55 -13.92 -25.64
C ASN A 3 3.62 -13.21 -24.79
N LEU A 4 4.40 -13.95 -23.99
CA LEU A 4 5.46 -13.35 -23.18
C LEU A 4 6.68 -13.02 -24.06
N THR A 5 7.07 -13.94 -24.93
CA THR A 5 8.17 -13.75 -25.88
C THR A 5 7.89 -12.59 -26.83
N ASP A 6 6.68 -12.50 -27.38
CA ASP A 6 6.27 -11.40 -28.26
C ASP A 6 6.31 -10.04 -27.54
N CYS A 7 5.86 -9.99 -26.28
CA CYS A 7 5.95 -8.80 -25.46
C CYS A 7 7.41 -8.36 -25.25
N PHE A 8 8.31 -9.29 -24.94
CA PHE A 8 9.73 -8.98 -24.78
C PHE A 8 10.38 -8.50 -26.07
N HIS A 9 10.05 -9.10 -27.22
CA HIS A 9 10.53 -8.61 -28.53
C HIS A 9 10.05 -7.20 -28.83
N ALA A 10 8.80 -6.85 -28.48
CA ALA A 10 8.28 -5.51 -28.63
C ALA A 10 9.01 -4.50 -27.75
N ILE A 11 9.27 -4.85 -26.49
CA ILE A 11 10.02 -4.01 -25.53
C ILE A 11 11.46 -3.84 -26.01
N HIS A 12 12.11 -4.91 -26.46
CA HIS A 12 13.50 -4.86 -26.97
C HIS A 12 13.60 -3.91 -28.17
N ARG A 13 12.70 -4.06 -29.14
CA ARG A 13 12.64 -3.17 -30.30
C ARG A 13 12.41 -1.71 -29.90
N TRP A 14 11.53 -1.47 -28.95
CA TRP A 14 11.30 -0.10 -28.45
C TRP A 14 12.54 0.49 -27.79
N LEU A 15 13.26 -0.29 -26.99
CA LEU A 15 14.52 0.13 -26.37
C LEU A 15 15.56 0.47 -27.44
N ASP A 16 15.76 -0.38 -28.43
CA ASP A 16 16.73 -0.18 -29.52
C ASP A 16 16.42 1.10 -30.32
N ILE A 17 15.16 1.35 -30.66
CA ILE A 17 14.72 2.58 -31.34
C ILE A 17 15.04 3.82 -30.53
N ASN A 18 14.99 3.73 -29.18
CA ASN A 18 15.30 4.85 -28.29
C ASN A 18 16.77 4.90 -27.85
N GLY A 19 17.65 4.12 -28.46
CA GLY A 19 19.07 4.09 -28.12
C GLY A 19 19.37 3.52 -26.74
N LEU A 20 18.48 2.68 -26.21
CA LEU A 20 18.59 2.01 -24.92
C LEU A 20 18.84 0.53 -25.13
N SER A 21 19.50 -0.12 -24.18
CA SER A 21 19.74 -1.56 -24.20
C SER A 21 19.29 -2.18 -22.87
N LEU A 22 18.66 -3.35 -22.95
CA LEU A 22 18.30 -4.12 -21.77
C LEU A 22 19.56 -4.65 -21.11
N ASN A 23 19.69 -4.46 -19.81
CA ASN A 23 20.80 -5.04 -19.03
C ASN A 23 20.33 -6.36 -18.38
N PRO A 24 20.81 -7.53 -18.88
CA PRO A 24 20.41 -8.83 -18.34
C PRO A 24 20.75 -9.00 -16.86
N ASP A 25 21.89 -8.47 -16.41
CA ASP A 25 22.37 -8.61 -15.03
C ASP A 25 21.51 -7.83 -14.02
N LYS A 26 20.70 -6.88 -14.50
CA LYS A 26 19.77 -6.09 -13.70
C LYS A 26 18.31 -6.50 -13.90
N THR A 27 18.08 -7.47 -14.75
CA THR A 27 16.72 -7.98 -15.02
C THR A 27 16.42 -9.09 -14.03
N GLU A 28 15.34 -8.95 -13.29
CA GLU A 28 14.88 -9.90 -12.28
C GLU A 28 13.53 -10.48 -12.71
N ALA A 29 13.34 -11.77 -12.51
CA ALA A 29 12.08 -12.46 -12.77
C ALA A 29 11.52 -13.06 -11.48
N ILE A 30 10.19 -12.98 -11.33
CA ILE A 30 9.48 -13.58 -10.22
C ILE A 30 8.18 -14.24 -10.73
N VAL A 31 7.90 -15.45 -10.27
CA VAL A 31 6.64 -16.14 -10.52
C VAL A 31 5.75 -16.03 -9.29
N ILE A 32 4.63 -15.35 -9.44
CA ILE A 32 3.72 -15.07 -8.32
C ILE A 32 2.57 -16.07 -8.33
N GLY A 33 2.33 -16.73 -7.18
CA GLY A 33 1.27 -17.71 -7.03
C GLY A 33 0.88 -17.96 -5.58
N THR A 34 -0.15 -18.78 -5.39
CA THR A 34 -0.49 -19.26 -4.04
C THR A 34 0.51 -20.32 -3.60
N SER A 35 0.82 -20.38 -2.30
CA SER A 35 1.73 -21.40 -1.75
C SER A 35 1.27 -22.83 -2.04
N ALA A 36 -0.03 -23.06 -2.21
CA ALA A 36 -0.56 -24.36 -2.59
C ALA A 36 -0.20 -24.72 -4.05
N ARG A 37 -0.32 -23.75 -4.97
CA ARG A 37 -0.02 -23.97 -6.38
C ARG A 37 1.48 -24.14 -6.63
N GLN A 38 2.32 -23.39 -5.93
CA GLN A 38 3.78 -23.52 -5.99
C GLN A 38 4.31 -24.88 -5.50
N ARG A 39 3.52 -25.61 -4.69
CA ARG A 39 3.90 -26.96 -4.22
C ARG A 39 3.52 -28.07 -5.19
N VAL A 40 2.59 -27.83 -6.09
CA VAL A 40 2.01 -28.85 -6.98
C VAL A 40 2.61 -28.79 -8.40
N GLU A 41 2.97 -27.60 -8.86
CA GLU A 41 3.55 -27.37 -10.19
C GLU A 41 5.08 -27.45 -10.12
N GLU A 42 5.72 -27.98 -11.18
CA GLU A 42 7.16 -27.92 -11.31
C GLU A 42 7.64 -26.46 -11.26
N PRO A 43 8.66 -26.17 -10.43
CA PRO A 43 9.12 -24.79 -10.26
C PRO A 43 9.74 -24.28 -11.57
N ILE A 44 9.23 -23.17 -12.06
CA ILE A 44 9.89 -22.42 -13.16
C ILE A 44 11.15 -21.79 -12.57
N THR A 45 12.30 -22.29 -12.96
CA THR A 45 13.60 -21.82 -12.44
C THR A 45 14.23 -20.73 -13.27
N THR A 46 13.92 -20.68 -14.57
CA THR A 46 14.45 -19.71 -15.52
C THR A 46 13.37 -19.24 -16.51
N ILE A 47 13.53 -18.03 -17.01
CA ILE A 47 12.72 -17.46 -18.08
C ILE A 47 13.67 -17.02 -19.19
N ASP A 48 13.51 -17.58 -20.39
CA ASP A 48 14.33 -17.24 -21.55
C ASP A 48 13.75 -16.02 -22.27
N ILE A 49 14.59 -15.01 -22.44
CA ILE A 49 14.29 -13.78 -23.15
C ILE A 49 15.27 -13.63 -24.31
N GLY A 50 14.85 -14.05 -25.51
CA GLY A 50 15.72 -14.09 -26.65
C GLY A 50 16.90 -15.05 -26.43
N THR A 51 18.12 -14.53 -26.38
CA THR A 51 19.36 -15.31 -26.16
C THR A 51 19.78 -15.36 -24.67
N VAL A 52 19.06 -14.69 -23.77
CA VAL A 52 19.42 -14.57 -22.36
C VAL A 52 18.43 -15.35 -21.49
N SER A 53 18.96 -16.19 -20.58
CA SER A 53 18.18 -16.91 -19.57
C SER A 53 18.25 -16.17 -18.25
N ILE A 54 17.08 -15.75 -17.72
CA ILE A 54 16.96 -14.99 -16.47
C ILE A 54 16.49 -15.91 -15.35
N PRO A 55 17.25 -16.05 -14.26
CA PRO A 55 16.84 -16.88 -13.14
C PRO A 55 15.60 -16.28 -12.44
N VAL A 56 14.67 -17.15 -12.05
CA VAL A 56 13.50 -16.78 -11.27
C VAL A 56 13.90 -16.70 -9.81
N SER A 57 13.61 -15.54 -9.19
CA SER A 57 13.87 -15.27 -7.80
C SER A 57 12.60 -15.43 -6.94
N HIS A 58 12.73 -15.82 -5.67
CA HIS A 58 11.62 -15.86 -4.72
C HIS A 58 11.18 -14.47 -4.26
N SER A 59 12.01 -13.47 -4.45
CA SER A 59 11.65 -12.08 -4.15
C SER A 59 12.43 -11.12 -5.05
N VAL A 60 11.76 -10.04 -5.46
CA VAL A 60 12.37 -8.96 -6.24
C VAL A 60 12.13 -7.64 -5.56
N LYS A 61 13.03 -6.67 -5.79
CA LYS A 61 12.89 -5.33 -5.24
C LYS A 61 12.57 -4.33 -6.34
N SER A 62 11.32 -3.87 -6.37
CA SER A 62 10.87 -2.86 -7.32
C SER A 62 10.54 -1.54 -6.60
N LEU A 63 11.13 -0.43 -7.05
CA LEU A 63 10.92 0.92 -6.50
C LEU A 63 10.95 0.97 -4.95
N GLY A 64 11.88 0.21 -4.35
CA GLY A 64 12.04 0.17 -2.89
C GLY A 64 11.09 -0.77 -2.13
N VAL A 65 10.13 -1.39 -2.83
CA VAL A 65 9.25 -2.42 -2.27
C VAL A 65 9.81 -3.81 -2.59
N THR A 66 9.95 -4.67 -1.59
CA THR A 66 10.29 -6.08 -1.79
C THR A 66 9.01 -6.86 -1.99
N ILE A 67 8.87 -7.48 -3.15
CA ILE A 67 7.73 -8.30 -3.55
C ILE A 67 8.19 -9.75 -3.49
N ASP A 68 7.50 -10.58 -2.73
CA ASP A 68 7.75 -12.03 -2.67
C ASP A 68 6.75 -12.81 -3.53
N ASP A 69 7.11 -14.02 -3.89
CA ASP A 69 6.37 -14.92 -4.78
C ASP A 69 4.96 -15.29 -4.30
N THR A 70 4.66 -15.07 -3.03
CA THR A 70 3.32 -15.26 -2.43
C THR A 70 2.59 -13.96 -2.11
N LEU A 71 3.18 -12.80 -2.41
CA LEU A 71 2.71 -11.47 -2.03
C LEU A 71 2.41 -11.34 -0.52
N SER A 72 3.18 -12.03 0.31
CA SER A 72 3.04 -11.97 1.76
C SER A 72 3.57 -10.68 2.37
N PHE A 73 4.51 -10.02 1.68
CA PHE A 73 5.25 -8.82 2.11
C PHE A 73 6.01 -8.99 3.44
N ASN A 74 6.26 -10.22 3.88
CA ASN A 74 6.95 -10.48 5.15
C ASN A 74 8.36 -9.87 5.19
N GLN A 75 9.14 -10.02 4.10
CA GLN A 75 10.47 -9.47 3.98
C GLN A 75 10.43 -7.94 3.91
N HIS A 76 9.50 -7.39 3.14
CA HIS A 76 9.31 -5.94 3.03
C HIS A 76 9.00 -5.31 4.38
N VAL A 77 8.00 -5.83 5.09
CA VAL A 77 7.61 -5.35 6.42
C VAL A 77 8.77 -5.44 7.41
N SER A 78 9.53 -6.54 7.38
CA SER A 78 10.70 -6.71 8.25
C SER A 78 11.79 -5.66 7.95
N SER A 79 12.05 -5.38 6.68
CA SER A 79 12.99 -4.34 6.25
C SER A 79 12.54 -2.94 6.67
N VAL A 80 11.25 -2.61 6.48
CA VAL A 80 10.65 -1.34 6.92
C VAL A 80 10.77 -1.18 8.43
N CYS A 81 10.47 -2.23 9.21
CA CYS A 81 10.60 -2.20 10.67
C CYS A 81 12.06 -2.00 11.10
N LYS A 82 13.02 -2.68 10.46
CA LYS A 82 14.46 -2.55 10.73
C LYS A 82 14.94 -1.12 10.47
N SER A 83 14.62 -0.56 9.30
CA SER A 83 14.98 0.81 8.94
C SER A 83 14.34 1.83 9.88
N SER A 84 13.06 1.67 10.19
CA SER A 84 12.34 2.54 11.13
C SER A 84 12.94 2.48 12.54
N SER A 85 13.35 1.30 12.99
CA SER A 85 13.98 1.12 14.30
C SER A 85 15.35 1.83 14.40
N PHE A 86 16.06 1.96 13.29
CA PHE A 86 17.28 2.77 13.22
C PHE A 86 16.99 4.24 13.51
N HIS A 87 16.01 4.83 12.82
CA HIS A 87 15.60 6.21 13.04
C HIS A 87 15.01 6.45 14.43
N LEU A 88 14.28 5.47 14.96
CA LEU A 88 13.75 5.53 16.31
C LEU A 88 14.86 5.57 17.37
N ARG A 89 15.93 4.80 17.18
CA ARG A 89 17.10 4.84 18.09
C ARG A 89 17.77 6.20 18.06
N ALA A 90 17.98 6.77 16.87
CA ALA A 90 18.52 8.11 16.72
C ALA A 90 17.65 9.16 17.43
N LEU A 91 16.32 9.12 17.21
CA LEU A 91 15.40 10.02 17.90
C LEU A 91 15.46 9.88 19.42
N ARG A 92 15.51 8.66 19.96
CA ARG A 92 15.62 8.41 21.40
C ARG A 92 16.91 8.98 21.99
N HIS A 93 18.00 8.89 21.26
CA HIS A 93 19.30 9.41 21.69
C HIS A 93 19.27 10.93 21.89
N ILE A 94 18.68 11.66 20.93
CA ILE A 94 18.62 13.12 20.98
C ILE A 94 17.39 13.65 21.75
N ARG A 95 16.43 12.78 22.11
CA ARG A 95 15.13 13.21 22.67
C ARG A 95 15.20 14.08 23.92
N LYS A 96 16.24 13.91 24.73
CA LYS A 96 16.45 14.70 25.94
C LYS A 96 16.84 16.16 25.66
N TRP A 97 17.38 16.43 24.47
CA TRP A 97 17.92 17.73 24.08
C TRP A 97 16.98 18.56 23.20
N ILE A 98 15.84 17.97 22.78
CA ILE A 98 14.89 18.61 21.87
C ILE A 98 13.51 18.75 22.49
N SER A 99 12.74 19.75 22.02
CA SER A 99 11.34 19.94 22.42
C SER A 99 10.44 18.78 21.95
N GLU A 100 9.20 18.69 22.49
CA GLU A 100 8.22 17.70 22.04
C GLU A 100 7.82 17.94 20.59
N ASP A 101 7.65 19.21 20.18
CA ASP A 101 7.27 19.57 18.81
C ASP A 101 8.35 19.22 17.79
N THR A 102 9.62 19.47 18.12
CA THR A 102 10.75 19.06 17.29
C THR A 102 10.80 17.54 17.17
N ALA A 103 10.64 16.82 18.28
CA ALA A 103 10.61 15.37 18.27
C ALA A 103 9.44 14.82 17.45
N LYS A 104 8.26 15.46 17.55
CA LYS A 104 7.06 15.11 16.77
C LYS A 104 7.31 15.32 15.27
N SER A 105 7.94 16.42 14.88
CA SER A 105 8.28 16.71 13.48
C SER A 105 9.23 15.66 12.91
N ILE A 106 10.31 15.32 13.60
CA ILE A 106 11.28 14.29 13.20
C ILE A 106 10.59 12.93 13.11
N ALA A 107 9.80 12.56 14.10
CA ALA A 107 9.09 11.29 14.11
C ALA A 107 8.03 11.21 12.98
N THR A 108 7.33 12.31 12.70
CA THR A 108 6.36 12.38 11.59
C THR A 108 7.05 12.18 10.25
N ALA A 109 8.19 12.83 10.03
CA ALA A 109 8.99 12.63 8.81
C ALA A 109 9.47 11.18 8.67
N ALA A 110 9.98 10.57 9.76
CA ALA A 110 10.41 9.18 9.75
C ALA A 110 9.26 8.20 9.48
N VAL A 111 8.08 8.43 10.08
CA VAL A 111 6.87 7.62 9.84
C VAL A 111 6.38 7.80 8.41
N ALA A 112 6.26 9.03 7.91
CA ALA A 112 5.83 9.31 6.55
C ALA A 112 6.78 8.70 5.51
N GLY A 113 8.09 8.86 5.70
CA GLY A 113 9.09 8.35 4.75
C GLY A 113 9.28 6.82 4.79
N ARG A 114 8.84 6.12 5.83
CA ARG A 114 9.07 4.67 5.98
C ARG A 114 7.79 3.86 6.07
N LEU A 115 6.86 4.23 6.93
CA LEU A 115 5.63 3.46 7.15
C LEU A 115 4.53 3.81 6.15
N ASP A 116 4.52 5.03 5.60
CA ASP A 116 3.52 5.47 4.62
C ASP A 116 3.97 5.30 3.17
N TYR A 117 5.28 5.03 2.95
CA TYR A 117 5.78 4.78 1.60
C TYR A 117 5.16 3.48 1.04
N CYS A 118 4.47 3.59 -0.07
CA CYS A 118 3.79 2.47 -0.75
C CYS A 118 2.90 1.60 0.15
N ASN A 119 2.42 2.12 1.28
CA ASN A 119 1.68 1.32 2.27
C ASN A 119 0.37 0.73 1.74
N SER A 120 -0.17 1.24 0.64
CA SER A 120 -1.37 0.69 -0.01
C SER A 120 -1.20 -0.76 -0.46
N VAL A 121 0.02 -1.18 -0.82
CA VAL A 121 0.32 -2.58 -1.21
C VAL A 121 0.15 -3.57 -0.05
N LEU A 122 0.15 -3.06 1.19
CA LEU A 122 -0.02 -3.85 2.41
C LEU A 122 -1.49 -4.09 2.78
N TYR A 123 -2.44 -3.61 1.96
CA TYR A 123 -3.85 -3.94 2.19
C TYR A 123 -4.07 -5.45 2.08
N GLY A 124 -4.76 -6.04 3.05
CA GLY A 124 -4.97 -7.49 3.11
C GLY A 124 -3.75 -8.30 3.60
N SER A 125 -2.62 -7.66 3.91
CA SER A 125 -1.49 -8.33 4.56
C SER A 125 -1.89 -8.95 5.90
N SER A 126 -1.12 -9.94 6.34
CA SER A 126 -1.37 -10.66 7.60
C SER A 126 -1.48 -9.72 8.80
N VAL A 127 -2.34 -10.08 9.75
CA VAL A 127 -2.49 -9.34 11.03
C VAL A 127 -1.13 -9.18 11.72
N THR A 128 -0.27 -10.19 11.64
CA THR A 128 1.08 -10.16 12.20
C THR A 128 1.93 -9.04 11.59
N ASN A 129 1.87 -8.83 10.28
CA ASN A 129 2.60 -7.78 9.58
C ASN A 129 2.09 -6.39 9.98
N ILE A 130 0.78 -6.20 10.00
CA ILE A 130 0.17 -4.94 10.46
C ILE A 130 0.56 -4.64 11.92
N GLN A 131 0.55 -5.64 12.79
CA GLN A 131 0.96 -5.48 14.18
C GLN A 131 2.45 -5.14 14.33
N LYS A 132 3.35 -5.69 13.50
CA LYS A 132 4.77 -5.31 13.51
C LYS A 132 4.94 -3.82 13.21
N LEU A 133 4.30 -3.32 12.16
CA LEU A 133 4.33 -1.92 11.78
C LEU A 133 3.69 -1.02 12.85
N GLN A 134 2.56 -1.46 13.43
CA GLN A 134 1.89 -0.73 14.52
C GLN A 134 2.78 -0.61 15.76
N ARG A 135 3.51 -1.66 16.13
CA ARG A 135 4.47 -1.60 17.25
C ARG A 135 5.58 -0.58 17.01
N VAL A 136 6.05 -0.45 15.78
CA VAL A 136 7.05 0.57 15.40
C VAL A 136 6.45 1.96 15.54
N GLN A 137 5.26 2.20 14.98
CA GLN A 137 4.55 3.47 15.12
C GLN A 137 4.32 3.85 16.59
N ASN A 138 3.86 2.91 17.39
CA ASN A 138 3.66 3.09 18.83
C ASN A 138 4.96 3.47 19.56
N SER A 139 6.06 2.88 19.13
CA SER A 139 7.38 3.18 19.71
C SER A 139 7.86 4.58 19.37
N PHE A 140 7.58 5.09 18.17
CA PHE A 140 7.81 6.50 17.82
C PHE A 140 6.94 7.43 18.66
N ALA A 141 5.65 7.13 18.78
CA ALA A 141 4.72 7.94 19.57
C ALA A 141 5.19 8.05 21.04
N ARG A 142 5.57 6.93 21.65
CA ARG A 142 6.12 6.93 23.02
C ARG A 142 7.45 7.68 23.13
N ALA A 143 8.31 7.59 22.12
CA ALA A 143 9.57 8.34 22.13
C ALA A 143 9.31 9.85 22.10
N VAL A 144 8.35 10.32 21.32
CA VAL A 144 7.97 11.73 21.24
C VAL A 144 7.39 12.24 22.56
N THR A 145 6.40 11.54 23.13
CA THR A 145 5.66 11.97 24.31
C THR A 145 6.34 11.59 25.64
N ARG A 146 7.42 10.80 25.59
CA ARG A 146 8.10 10.19 26.77
C ARG A 146 7.14 9.32 27.62
N SER A 147 6.06 8.82 27.01
CA SER A 147 5.09 7.95 27.68
C SER A 147 5.70 6.62 28.08
N ARG A 148 5.32 6.10 29.24
CA ARG A 148 5.77 4.81 29.75
C ARG A 148 5.24 3.65 28.93
N ARG A 149 5.93 2.53 28.98
CA ARG A 149 5.53 1.31 28.25
C ARG A 149 4.20 0.73 28.75
N SER A 150 3.87 0.94 30.01
CA SER A 150 2.63 0.53 30.66
C SER A 150 1.41 1.38 30.30
N GLU A 151 1.62 2.59 29.79
CA GLU A 151 0.51 3.48 29.43
C GLU A 151 -0.19 3.01 28.15
N HIS A 152 -1.51 3.18 28.10
CA HIS A 152 -2.29 2.91 26.91
C HIS A 152 -1.85 3.80 25.76
N ILE A 153 -1.62 3.18 24.57
CA ILE A 153 -1.08 3.92 23.41
C ILE A 153 -2.15 4.70 22.65
N THR A 154 -3.40 4.27 22.72
CA THR A 154 -4.51 4.89 21.95
C THR A 154 -4.67 6.38 22.23
N PRO A 155 -4.71 6.85 23.50
CA PRO A 155 -4.75 8.27 23.79
C PRO A 155 -3.53 9.05 23.27
N VAL A 156 -2.35 8.43 23.29
CA VAL A 156 -1.12 9.05 22.79
C VAL A 156 -1.19 9.26 21.28
N LEU A 157 -1.63 8.25 20.52
CA LEU A 157 -1.81 8.36 19.06
C LEU A 157 -2.89 9.41 18.73
N ALA A 158 -3.99 9.45 19.50
CA ALA A 158 -5.05 10.42 19.33
C ALA A 158 -4.53 11.86 19.55
N LYS A 159 -3.81 12.13 20.66
CA LYS A 159 -3.18 13.43 20.94
C LYS A 159 -2.22 13.86 19.81
N MET A 160 -1.50 12.94 19.24
CA MET A 160 -0.59 13.21 18.13
C MET A 160 -1.30 13.37 16.78
N HIS A 161 -2.59 13.09 16.67
CA HIS A 161 -3.35 12.98 15.42
C HIS A 161 -2.76 11.97 14.45
N TRP A 162 -2.27 10.85 14.96
CA TRP A 162 -1.70 9.77 14.17
C TRP A 162 -2.70 8.64 14.00
N LEU A 163 -3.15 8.43 12.76
CA LEU A 163 -3.96 7.27 12.43
C LEU A 163 -3.17 5.97 12.64
N PRO A 164 -3.77 4.93 13.21
CA PRO A 164 -3.19 3.58 13.23
C PRO A 164 -2.88 3.07 11.83
N ILE A 165 -1.91 2.15 11.71
CA ILE A 165 -1.40 1.63 10.42
C ILE A 165 -2.52 1.17 9.50
N GLN A 166 -3.51 0.42 10.00
CA GLN A 166 -4.62 -0.06 9.20
C GLN A 166 -5.40 1.10 8.54
N TYR A 167 -5.67 2.15 9.28
CA TYR A 167 -6.39 3.33 8.77
C TYR A 167 -5.50 4.18 7.83
N ARG A 168 -4.18 4.17 7.99
CA ARG A 168 -3.24 4.81 7.06
C ARG A 168 -3.27 4.12 5.69
N ILE A 169 -3.33 2.79 5.66
CA ILE A 169 -3.48 2.01 4.42
C ILE A 169 -4.81 2.34 3.75
N GLN A 170 -5.91 2.33 4.50
CA GLN A 170 -7.24 2.70 3.98
C GLN A 170 -7.27 4.14 3.47
N PHE A 171 -6.64 5.08 4.19
CA PHE A 171 -6.50 6.48 3.76
C PHE A 171 -5.80 6.58 2.40
N LYS A 172 -4.70 5.86 2.22
CA LYS A 172 -3.94 5.85 0.96
C LYS A 172 -4.75 5.28 -0.19
N LEU A 173 -5.43 4.14 0.03
CA LEU A 173 -6.29 3.52 -0.97
C LEU A 173 -7.45 4.43 -1.37
N ALA A 174 -8.20 4.97 -0.41
CA ALA A 174 -9.29 5.89 -0.68
C ALA A 174 -8.83 7.15 -1.43
N LEU A 175 -7.64 7.66 -1.09
CA LEU A 175 -7.05 8.81 -1.76
C LEU A 175 -6.66 8.50 -3.22
N LEU A 176 -6.10 7.33 -3.47
CA LEU A 176 -5.78 6.86 -4.83
C LEU A 176 -7.07 6.68 -5.63
N THR A 177 -8.09 6.05 -5.04
CA THR A 177 -9.40 5.87 -5.66
C THR A 177 -10.04 7.20 -6.04
N PHE A 178 -10.04 8.19 -5.12
CA PHE A 178 -10.54 9.53 -5.40
C PHE A 178 -9.81 10.17 -6.58
N LYS A 179 -8.47 10.11 -6.60
CA LYS A 179 -7.67 10.65 -7.71
C LYS A 179 -8.03 9.99 -9.03
N VAL A 180 -8.07 8.66 -9.09
CA VAL A 180 -8.43 7.91 -10.30
C VAL A 180 -9.81 8.31 -10.80
N MET A 181 -10.79 8.44 -9.91
CA MET A 181 -12.17 8.81 -10.28
C MET A 181 -12.30 10.26 -10.76
N THR A 182 -11.48 11.18 -10.28
CA THR A 182 -11.57 12.61 -10.61
C THR A 182 -10.67 13.03 -11.75
N THR A 183 -9.48 12.45 -11.88
CA THR A 183 -8.51 12.80 -12.93
C THR A 183 -8.49 11.82 -14.09
N GLN A 184 -9.07 10.62 -13.91
CA GLN A 184 -9.01 9.51 -14.86
C GLN A 184 -7.58 9.16 -15.30
N THR A 185 -6.62 9.40 -14.42
CA THR A 185 -5.21 9.10 -14.66
C THR A 185 -4.60 8.35 -13.47
N PRO A 186 -3.70 7.42 -13.72
CA PRO A 186 -3.32 6.85 -15.02
C PRO A 186 -4.38 5.86 -15.54
N ASP A 187 -4.47 5.72 -16.85
CA ASP A 187 -5.52 4.94 -17.54
C ASP A 187 -5.62 3.51 -17.02
N TYR A 188 -4.50 2.84 -16.81
CA TYR A 188 -4.47 1.46 -16.30
C TYR A 188 -5.11 1.29 -14.91
N LEU A 189 -5.17 2.34 -14.08
CA LEU A 189 -5.89 2.30 -12.81
C LEU A 189 -7.38 2.64 -13.00
N THR A 190 -7.70 3.49 -13.97
CA THR A 190 -9.08 3.87 -14.28
C THR A 190 -9.89 2.66 -14.75
N GLU A 191 -9.30 1.81 -15.58
CA GLU A 191 -9.92 0.56 -16.04
C GLU A 191 -10.23 -0.44 -14.90
N LEU A 192 -9.51 -0.34 -13.79
CA LEU A 192 -9.70 -1.22 -12.63
C LEU A 192 -10.83 -0.77 -11.70
N VAL A 193 -11.28 0.49 -11.81
CA VAL A 193 -12.26 1.09 -10.91
C VAL A 193 -13.52 1.47 -11.71
N ARG A 194 -14.58 0.71 -11.52
CA ARG A 194 -15.84 0.95 -12.22
C ARG A 194 -16.89 1.47 -11.26
N ARG A 195 -17.72 2.43 -11.73
CA ARG A 195 -18.89 2.88 -10.98
C ARG A 195 -19.93 1.78 -10.93
N TYR A 196 -20.58 1.66 -9.79
CA TYR A 196 -21.70 0.73 -9.64
C TYR A 196 -22.93 1.32 -10.29
N GLU A 197 -23.45 0.63 -11.31
CA GLU A 197 -24.70 0.94 -11.99
C GLU A 197 -25.72 -0.16 -11.66
N PRO A 198 -26.72 0.12 -10.82
CA PRO A 198 -27.73 -0.87 -10.48
C PRO A 198 -28.65 -1.15 -11.67
N SER A 199 -28.96 -2.41 -11.91
CA SER A 199 -29.89 -2.84 -12.99
C SER A 199 -31.34 -2.41 -12.77
N ARG A 200 -31.69 -1.94 -11.56
CA ARG A 200 -33.01 -1.43 -11.16
C ARG A 200 -32.84 -0.15 -10.36
N GLN A 201 -33.85 0.72 -10.39
CA GLN A 201 -33.85 1.90 -9.51
C GLN A 201 -33.91 1.47 -8.03
N LEU A 202 -32.78 1.55 -7.35
CA LEU A 202 -32.64 1.28 -5.92
C LEU A 202 -32.55 2.60 -5.16
N ARG A 203 -32.84 2.58 -3.84
CA ARG A 203 -32.61 3.74 -2.95
C ARG A 203 -31.15 4.20 -2.90
N SER A 204 -30.23 3.37 -3.37
CA SER A 204 -28.81 3.68 -3.50
C SER A 204 -28.43 4.31 -4.83
N CYS A 205 -29.38 4.46 -5.78
CA CYS A 205 -29.15 5.21 -7.01
C CYS A 205 -28.73 6.64 -6.68
N GLY A 206 -27.67 7.12 -7.33
CA GLY A 206 -27.08 8.45 -7.04
C GLY A 206 -25.97 8.45 -5.97
N ARG A 207 -25.66 7.33 -5.36
CA ARG A 207 -24.46 7.20 -4.53
C ARG A 207 -23.24 6.91 -5.40
N ASN A 208 -22.12 7.58 -5.15
CA ASN A 208 -20.85 7.34 -5.86
C ASN A 208 -20.20 6.02 -5.42
N LEU A 209 -20.94 4.91 -5.51
CA LEU A 209 -20.42 3.59 -5.16
C LEU A 209 -19.64 2.98 -6.32
N LEU A 210 -18.75 2.05 -5.99
CA LEU A 210 -17.95 1.30 -6.93
C LEU A 210 -18.40 -0.15 -7.01
N GLU A 211 -18.26 -0.74 -8.19
CA GLU A 211 -18.56 -2.15 -8.42
C GLU A 211 -17.63 -3.05 -7.61
N GLN A 212 -18.20 -4.00 -6.86
CA GLN A 212 -17.45 -4.99 -6.10
C GLN A 212 -17.62 -6.36 -6.73
N ASN A 213 -16.56 -6.86 -7.35
CA ASN A 213 -16.55 -8.21 -7.88
C ASN A 213 -16.28 -9.21 -6.77
N ARG A 214 -17.06 -10.29 -6.73
CA ARG A 214 -16.80 -11.40 -5.80
C ARG A 214 -15.55 -12.16 -6.25
N VAL A 215 -14.61 -12.37 -5.35
CA VAL A 215 -13.40 -13.16 -5.60
C VAL A 215 -13.32 -14.32 -4.63
N LYS A 216 -12.87 -15.47 -5.13
CA LYS A 216 -12.76 -16.70 -4.34
C LYS A 216 -11.44 -16.80 -3.57
N LEU A 217 -10.39 -16.16 -4.08
CA LEU A 217 -9.04 -16.26 -3.52
C LEU A 217 -8.72 -15.06 -2.64
N GLN A 218 -8.26 -15.30 -1.42
CA GLN A 218 -7.83 -14.24 -0.50
C GLN A 218 -6.70 -13.38 -1.08
N PHE A 219 -5.82 -13.98 -1.86
CA PHE A 219 -4.76 -13.31 -2.63
C PHE A 219 -5.30 -12.18 -3.53
N THR A 220 -6.43 -12.40 -4.19
CA THR A 220 -7.01 -11.41 -5.12
C THR A 220 -7.61 -10.20 -4.38
N ASN A 221 -7.98 -10.36 -3.09
CA ASN A 221 -8.54 -9.27 -2.28
C ASN A 221 -7.54 -8.14 -2.03
N CYS A 222 -6.23 -8.41 -2.16
CA CYS A 222 -5.17 -7.41 -1.99
C CYS A 222 -5.00 -6.51 -3.23
N ALA A 223 -5.45 -6.97 -4.41
CA ALA A 223 -5.34 -6.22 -5.65
C ALA A 223 -6.17 -4.91 -5.59
N PHE A 224 -5.65 -3.83 -6.20
CA PHE A 224 -6.31 -2.52 -6.20
C PHE A 224 -7.74 -2.58 -6.74
N ARG A 225 -7.99 -3.39 -7.79
CA ARG A 225 -9.32 -3.63 -8.36
C ARG A 225 -10.37 -4.08 -7.34
N HIS A 226 -9.96 -4.77 -6.27
CA HIS A 226 -10.85 -5.28 -5.22
C HIS A 226 -10.78 -4.44 -3.94
N SER A 227 -9.58 -4.06 -3.53
CA SER A 227 -9.38 -3.30 -2.30
C SER A 227 -9.93 -1.87 -2.39
N ALA A 228 -9.79 -1.21 -3.54
CA ALA A 228 -10.28 0.15 -3.74
C ALA A 228 -11.81 0.25 -3.58
N PRO A 229 -12.66 -0.56 -4.25
CA PRO A 229 -14.11 -0.54 -4.04
C PRO A 229 -14.52 -0.88 -2.60
N ILE A 230 -13.87 -1.84 -1.95
CA ILE A 230 -14.20 -2.23 -0.57
C ILE A 230 -13.97 -1.05 0.38
N VAL A 231 -12.79 -0.43 0.31
CA VAL A 231 -12.47 0.72 1.16
C VAL A 231 -13.37 1.90 0.84
N TRP A 232 -13.56 2.21 -0.45
CA TRP A 232 -14.38 3.32 -0.90
C TRP A 232 -15.84 3.21 -0.46
N ASN A 233 -16.49 2.08 -0.72
CA ASN A 233 -17.89 1.84 -0.38
C ASN A 233 -18.14 1.76 1.13
N SER A 234 -17.09 1.52 1.93
CA SER A 234 -17.17 1.58 3.40
C SER A 234 -17.25 3.00 3.94
N LEU A 235 -16.92 4.02 3.14
CA LEU A 235 -16.93 5.41 3.57
C LEU A 235 -18.36 5.97 3.58
N PRO A 236 -18.70 6.88 4.52
CA PRO A 236 -19.99 7.51 4.57
C PRO A 236 -20.19 8.47 3.39
N GLN A 237 -21.46 8.71 3.04
CA GLN A 237 -21.81 9.61 1.95
C GLN A 237 -21.26 11.02 2.14
N THR A 238 -21.14 11.50 3.37
CA THR A 238 -20.53 12.80 3.68
C THR A 238 -19.10 12.97 3.15
N VAL A 239 -18.40 11.84 2.89
CA VAL A 239 -17.04 11.85 2.34
C VAL A 239 -17.04 11.65 0.82
N ILE A 240 -17.90 10.75 0.29
CA ILE A 240 -17.84 10.29 -1.12
C ILE A 240 -18.92 10.86 -2.04
N SER A 241 -19.90 11.62 -1.52
CA SER A 241 -21.01 12.11 -2.34
C SER A 241 -20.60 13.14 -3.38
N ASP A 242 -19.60 13.94 -3.08
CA ASP A 242 -19.18 15.04 -3.94
C ASP A 242 -17.73 14.81 -4.43
N LEU A 243 -17.60 14.50 -5.70
CA LEU A 243 -16.30 14.28 -6.37
C LEU A 243 -15.73 15.56 -6.98
N THR A 244 -16.45 16.69 -6.91
CA THR A 244 -15.98 17.97 -7.45
C THR A 244 -15.11 18.73 -6.46
N VAL A 245 -15.09 18.29 -5.20
CA VAL A 245 -14.26 18.92 -4.15
C VAL A 245 -12.77 18.82 -4.45
N SER A 246 -12.01 19.80 -3.98
CA SER A 246 -10.55 19.74 -4.11
C SER A 246 -9.96 18.50 -3.39
N LEU A 247 -8.82 18.03 -3.87
CA LEU A 247 -8.08 16.94 -3.24
C LEU A 247 -7.77 17.24 -1.76
N HIS A 248 -7.52 18.50 -1.42
CA HIS A 248 -7.27 18.94 -0.05
C HIS A 248 -8.52 18.75 0.83
N THR A 249 -9.67 19.18 0.35
CA THR A 249 -10.96 19.02 1.05
C THR A 249 -11.29 17.55 1.27
N PHE A 250 -11.13 16.71 0.23
CA PHE A 250 -11.32 15.27 0.35
C PHE A 250 -10.40 14.65 1.40
N LYS A 251 -9.10 14.98 1.38
CA LYS A 251 -8.14 14.51 2.39
C LYS A 251 -8.56 14.88 3.82
N SER A 252 -9.05 16.09 4.01
CA SER A 252 -9.49 16.56 5.33
C SER A 252 -10.71 15.78 5.82
N ARG A 253 -11.75 15.66 4.98
CA ARG A 253 -12.97 14.87 5.31
C ARG A 253 -12.63 13.41 5.60
N LEU A 254 -11.82 12.78 4.76
CA LEU A 254 -11.38 11.39 4.91
C LEU A 254 -10.59 11.18 6.20
N LYS A 255 -9.66 12.09 6.52
CA LYS A 255 -8.87 12.01 7.75
C LYS A 255 -9.75 12.11 8.98
N THR A 256 -10.72 13.03 8.98
CA THR A 256 -11.68 13.21 10.08
C THR A 256 -12.52 11.95 10.29
N GLU A 257 -13.03 11.35 9.22
CA GLU A 257 -13.81 10.12 9.28
C GLU A 257 -13.00 8.95 9.83
N LEU A 258 -11.79 8.71 9.28
CA LEU A 258 -10.94 7.62 9.74
C LEU A 258 -10.43 7.82 11.16
N TYR A 259 -10.22 9.08 11.56
CA TYR A 259 -9.89 9.42 12.95
C TYR A 259 -11.06 9.10 13.89
N SER A 260 -12.28 9.47 13.51
CA SER A 260 -13.49 9.12 14.27
C SER A 260 -13.63 7.62 14.46
N ARG A 261 -13.44 6.82 13.38
CA ARG A 261 -13.48 5.35 13.46
C ARG A 261 -12.38 4.76 14.34
N ALA A 262 -11.21 5.39 14.35
CA ALA A 262 -10.06 4.87 15.10
C ALA A 262 -10.13 5.16 16.60
N PHE A 263 -10.78 6.26 17.02
CA PHE A 263 -10.65 6.80 18.40
C PHE A 263 -11.98 7.16 19.09
N ARG A 264 -13.08 7.22 18.35
CA ARG A 264 -14.41 7.48 18.90
C ARG A 264 -15.25 6.21 18.76
N GLN A 265 -14.99 5.25 19.63
CA GLN A 265 -15.90 4.12 19.88
C GLN A 265 -16.68 4.38 21.15
#